data_1c2a0ec6161922ecd5bfd3e9ba8644e5
#
_entry.id   1c2a0ec6161922ecd5bfd3e9ba8644e5
#
_cell.length_a   1.000
_cell.length_b   1.000
_cell.length_c   1.000
_cell.angle_alpha   90.00
_cell.angle_beta   90.00
_cell.angle_gamma   90.00
#
_symmetry.space_group_name_H-M   'P 1'
#
loop_
_entity.id
_entity.type
_entity.pdbx_description
1 polymer ?
#
loop_
_entity_poly.entity_id
_entity_poly.type
_entity_poly.pdbx_seq_one_letter_code
_entity_poly.pdbx_strand_id
1 'polypeptide(L)' 'MTKAELGGHASEASCWVAVYGEVYDFTDFLDEHPAGAEAILKYGGTDGTAIFDSVHSKDMLDDFDAIGPLVD' A
#
# COMPACT_ATOMS: atom_id res chain seq x y z
N MET A 1 1.62 12.28 -6.33
CA MET A 1 0.87 11.21 -7.06
C MET A 1 -0.61 11.40 -6.92
N THR A 2 -1.37 11.21 -7.96
CA THR A 2 -2.82 11.36 -7.95
C THR A 2 -3.50 10.02 -7.66
N LYS A 3 -4.77 10.07 -7.27
CA LYS A 3 -5.57 8.86 -7.07
C LYS A 3 -5.70 8.06 -8.37
N ALA A 4 -5.74 8.74 -9.50
CA ALA A 4 -5.83 8.06 -10.80
C ALA A 4 -4.57 7.24 -11.09
N GLU A 5 -3.39 7.79 -10.80
CA GLU A 5 -2.14 7.05 -10.93
C GLU A 5 -2.08 5.88 -9.96
N LEU A 6 -2.45 6.11 -8.71
CA LEU A 6 -2.49 5.07 -7.69
C LEU A 6 -3.39 3.91 -8.12
N GLY A 7 -4.57 4.22 -8.66
CA GLY A 7 -5.54 3.22 -9.10
C GLY A 7 -5.03 2.31 -10.21
N GLY A 8 -4.01 2.73 -10.97
CA GLY A 8 -3.38 1.91 -11.99
C GLY A 8 -2.42 0.85 -11.44
N HIS A 9 -2.13 0.87 -10.13
CA HIS A 9 -1.18 -0.05 -9.49
C HIS A 9 -1.89 -0.95 -8.47
N ALA A 10 -2.83 -1.75 -8.96
CA ALA A 10 -3.70 -2.58 -8.14
C ALA A 10 -3.64 -4.06 -8.53
N SER A 11 -2.47 -4.55 -8.96
CA SER A 11 -2.30 -5.94 -9.39
C SER A 11 -1.10 -6.58 -8.70
N GLU A 12 -0.96 -7.90 -8.87
CA GLU A 12 0.20 -8.63 -8.35
C GLU A 12 1.53 -8.16 -8.95
N ALA A 13 1.50 -7.64 -10.17
CA ALA A 13 2.70 -7.14 -10.83
C ALA A 13 3.08 -5.75 -10.33
N SER A 14 2.12 -4.99 -9.82
CA SER A 14 2.36 -3.66 -9.27
C SER A 14 1.25 -3.33 -8.28
N CYS A 15 1.56 -3.37 -7.00
CA CYS A 15 0.59 -3.13 -5.94
C CYS A 15 1.06 -1.99 -5.04
N TRP A 16 0.41 -0.83 -5.20
CA TRP A 16 0.69 0.36 -4.43
C TRP A 16 -0.51 0.69 -3.55
N VAL A 17 -0.25 1.06 -2.30
CA VAL A 17 -1.29 1.44 -1.35
C VAL A 17 -0.91 2.75 -0.69
N ALA A 18 -1.85 3.66 -0.56
CA ALA A 18 -1.63 4.90 0.17
C ALA A 18 -1.91 4.67 1.66
N VAL A 19 -0.96 5.06 2.50
CA VAL A 19 -1.09 4.96 3.97
C VAL A 19 -0.56 6.27 4.57
N TYR A 20 -1.37 6.92 5.38
CA TYR A 20 -1.04 8.20 6.01
C TYR A 20 -0.63 9.29 5.00
N GLY A 21 -1.29 9.31 3.85
CA GLY A 21 -1.04 10.33 2.83
C GLY A 21 0.18 10.08 1.96
N GLU A 22 0.88 8.96 2.14
CA GLU A 22 2.04 8.56 1.35
C GLU A 22 1.73 7.28 0.59
N VAL A 23 2.28 7.14 -0.61
CA VAL A 23 2.09 5.94 -1.42
C VAL A 23 3.27 5.00 -1.23
N TYR A 24 3.00 3.75 -0.92
CA TYR A 24 4.01 2.71 -0.73
C TYR A 24 3.84 1.61 -1.76
N ASP A 25 4.96 1.07 -2.23
CA ASP A 25 4.97 -0.07 -3.14
C ASP A 25 5.11 -1.35 -2.31
N PHE A 26 4.06 -2.16 -2.29
CA PHE A 26 4.05 -3.42 -1.56
C PHE A 26 4.16 -4.64 -2.49
N THR A 27 4.50 -4.42 -3.76
CA THR A 27 4.56 -5.51 -4.74
C THR A 27 5.44 -6.67 -4.28
N ASP A 28 6.64 -6.36 -3.82
CA ASP A 28 7.59 -7.40 -3.37
C ASP A 28 7.21 -7.99 -2.02
N PHE A 29 6.35 -7.34 -1.27
CA PHE A 29 5.92 -7.80 0.04
C PHE A 29 4.72 -8.74 -0.03
N LEU A 30 4.05 -8.83 -1.16
CA LEU A 30 2.84 -9.66 -1.30
C LEU A 30 3.08 -11.11 -0.88
N ASP A 31 4.20 -11.68 -1.32
CA ASP A 31 4.54 -13.08 -1.03
C ASP A 31 4.98 -13.30 0.41
N GLU A 32 5.40 -12.24 1.09
CA GLU A 32 5.91 -12.32 2.46
C GLU A 32 4.86 -11.97 3.51
N HIS A 33 3.69 -11.50 3.08
CA HIS A 33 2.65 -11.07 4.01
C HIS A 33 2.04 -12.28 4.75
N PRO A 34 2.04 -12.29 6.09
CA PRO A 34 1.57 -13.46 6.86
C PRO A 34 0.13 -13.87 6.58
N ALA A 35 -0.74 -12.92 6.25
CA ALA A 35 -2.14 -13.19 5.94
C ALA A 35 -2.37 -13.49 4.46
N GLY A 36 -1.29 -13.53 3.65
CA GLY A 36 -1.36 -13.77 2.22
C GLY A 36 -1.46 -12.51 1.38
N ALA A 37 -1.17 -12.65 0.09
CA ALA A 37 -1.15 -11.52 -0.84
C ALA A 37 -2.51 -10.84 -0.99
N GLU A 38 -3.60 -11.59 -0.92
CA GLU A 38 -4.95 -11.05 -1.13
C GLU A 38 -5.32 -9.96 -0.13
N ALA A 39 -4.80 -10.04 1.09
CA ALA A 39 -5.09 -9.02 2.12
C ALA A 39 -4.55 -7.65 1.70
N ILE A 40 -3.43 -7.62 0.98
CA ILE A 40 -2.85 -6.37 0.48
C ILE A 40 -3.47 -5.99 -0.87
N LEU A 41 -3.64 -6.97 -1.77
CA LEU A 41 -4.21 -6.72 -3.10
C LEU A 41 -5.61 -6.11 -3.03
N LYS A 42 -6.37 -6.46 -2.01
CA LYS A 42 -7.70 -5.92 -1.79
C LYS A 42 -7.68 -4.39 -1.68
N TYR A 43 -6.61 -3.82 -1.16
CA TYR A 43 -6.46 -2.38 -0.99
C TYR A 43 -5.52 -1.75 -2.01
N GLY A 44 -4.98 -2.54 -2.92
CA GLY A 44 -4.11 -2.04 -3.96
C GLY A 44 -4.79 -0.94 -4.78
N GLY A 45 -4.07 0.13 -5.06
CA GLY A 45 -4.60 1.26 -5.79
C GLY A 45 -5.53 2.16 -4.99
N THR A 46 -5.64 1.96 -3.67
CA THR A 46 -6.52 2.74 -2.81
C THR A 46 -5.80 3.22 -1.55
N ASP A 47 -6.51 3.98 -0.73
CA ASP A 47 -6.01 4.40 0.58
C ASP A 47 -6.35 3.32 1.62
N GLY A 48 -5.32 2.67 2.13
CA GLY A 48 -5.44 1.61 3.13
C GLY A 48 -5.10 2.04 4.55
N THR A 49 -5.10 3.34 4.85
CA THR A 49 -4.69 3.85 6.16
C THR A 49 -5.47 3.21 7.31
N ALA A 50 -6.80 3.15 7.20
CA ALA A 50 -7.64 2.65 8.29
C ALA A 50 -7.36 1.19 8.60
N ILE A 51 -7.25 0.34 7.57
CA ILE A 51 -6.99 -1.08 7.77
C ILE A 51 -5.56 -1.31 8.26
N PHE A 52 -4.60 -0.56 7.72
CA PHE A 52 -3.22 -0.66 8.14
C PHE A 52 -3.08 -0.30 9.62
N ASP A 53 -3.69 0.81 10.03
CA ASP A 53 -3.63 1.29 11.41
C ASP A 53 -4.27 0.30 12.39
N SER A 54 -5.26 -0.47 11.95
CA SER A 54 -5.95 -1.44 12.81
C SER A 54 -5.16 -2.74 13.01
N VAL A 55 -4.26 -3.10 12.09
CA VAL A 55 -3.55 -4.38 12.14
C VAL A 55 -2.04 -4.27 12.29
N HIS A 56 -1.48 -3.10 12.03
CA HIS A 56 -0.04 -2.86 12.10
C HIS A 56 0.25 -1.55 12.81
N SER A 57 1.45 -1.45 13.39
CA SER A 57 1.90 -0.17 13.91
C SER A 57 2.53 0.65 12.77
N LYS A 58 2.52 1.97 12.95
CA LYS A 58 3.11 2.88 11.98
C LYS A 58 4.61 2.61 11.77
N ASP A 59 5.29 2.08 12.78
CA ASP A 59 6.71 1.77 12.70
C ASP A 59 7.05 0.75 11.62
N MET A 60 6.08 -0.08 11.24
CA MET A 60 6.28 -1.05 10.17
C MET A 60 6.60 -0.36 8.83
N LEU A 61 6.11 0.86 8.63
CA LEU A 61 6.37 1.61 7.41
C LEU A 61 7.83 2.02 7.25
N ASP A 62 8.61 2.01 8.32
CA ASP A 62 10.03 2.35 8.27
C ASP A 62 10.81 1.36 7.41
N ASP A 63 10.29 0.15 7.21
CA ASP A 63 10.90 -0.88 6.37
C ASP A 63 10.60 -0.67 4.88
N PHE A 64 9.76 0.29 4.54
CA PHE A 64 9.35 0.56 3.16
C PHE A 64 9.68 2.00 2.78
N ASP A 65 10.05 2.19 1.52
CA ASP A 65 10.28 3.53 0.98
C ASP A 65 8.98 4.05 0.37
N ALA A 66 8.58 5.24 0.78
CA ALA A 66 7.44 5.90 0.17
C ALA A 66 7.81 6.33 -1.25
N ILE A 67 6.91 6.07 -2.20
CA ILE A 67 7.09 6.52 -3.58
C ILE A 67 6.90 8.03 -3.68
N GLY A 68 5.94 8.55 -2.93
CA GLY A 68 5.66 9.96 -2.89
C GLY A 68 4.30 10.23 -2.23
N PRO A 69 3.96 11.51 -2.03
CA PRO A 69 2.69 11.85 -1.39
C PRO A 69 1.51 11.66 -2.33
N LEU A 70 0.36 11.33 -1.75
CA LEU A 70 -0.91 11.33 -2.46
C LEU A 70 -1.45 12.77 -2.43
N VAL A 71 -1.72 13.36 -3.59
CA VAL A 71 -2.03 14.77 -3.70
C VAL A 71 -3.44 15.11 -4.19
N ASP A 72 -4.30 14.13 -4.30
CA ASP A 72 -5.70 14.45 -4.62
C ASP A 72 -6.69 13.59 -3.85
#